data_bad4e48d8694b94bcff95a79589ccd8a
#
_entry.id   bad4e48d8694b94bcff95a79589ccd8a
#
_cell.length_a   1.000
_cell.length_b   1.000
_cell.length_c   1.000
_cell.angle_alpha   90.00
_cell.angle_beta   90.00
_cell.angle_gamma   90.00
#
_symmetry.space_group_name_H-M   'P 1'
#
loop_
_entity.id
_entity.type
_entity.pdbx_description
1 polymer ?
#
loop_
_entity_poly.entity_id
_entity_poly.type
_entity_poly.pdbx_seq_one_letter_code
_entity_poly.pdbx_strand_id
1 'polypeptide(L)'
;MAEIKANGDELIACGESIIALSESYNEQINKLFSSLSKLNKTGWSGAAADSYVSKLSLDRKKFIAFGDYIKMYGRVIQNTGNNVNRIITKWDDK
;
A
#
# COMPACT_ATOMS: atom_id res chain seq x y z
N MET A 1 -7.61 -29.98 -10.21
CA MET A 1 -8.35 -28.74 -10.57
C MET A 1 -8.77 -27.93 -9.35
N ALA A 2 -9.34 -28.58 -8.32
CA ALA A 2 -9.72 -27.90 -7.09
C ALA A 2 -8.54 -27.18 -6.41
N GLU A 3 -7.36 -27.80 -6.40
CA GLU A 3 -6.16 -27.21 -5.81
C GLU A 3 -5.73 -25.92 -6.50
N ILE A 4 -5.82 -25.89 -7.83
CA ILE A 4 -5.44 -24.69 -8.60
C ILE A 4 -6.44 -23.56 -8.33
N LYS A 5 -7.74 -23.88 -8.25
CA LYS A 5 -8.76 -22.91 -7.92
C LYS A 5 -8.56 -22.33 -6.51
N ALA A 6 -8.21 -23.20 -5.54
CA ALA A 6 -7.88 -22.75 -4.20
C ALA A 6 -6.67 -21.80 -4.21
N ASN A 7 -5.66 -22.08 -5.04
CA ASN A 7 -4.51 -21.19 -5.19
C ASN A 7 -4.91 -19.83 -5.76
N GLY A 8 -5.85 -19.80 -6.70
CA GLY A 8 -6.39 -18.56 -7.24
C GLY A 8 -7.09 -17.74 -6.16
N ASP A 9 -7.93 -18.39 -5.36
CA ASP A 9 -8.64 -17.74 -4.25
C ASP A 9 -7.66 -17.26 -3.18
N GLU A 10 -6.62 -18.02 -2.89
CA GLU A 10 -5.56 -17.61 -1.97
C GLU A 10 -4.81 -16.37 -2.47
N LEU A 11 -4.55 -16.30 -3.78
CA LEU A 11 -3.92 -15.12 -4.38
C LEU A 11 -4.83 -13.90 -4.26
N ILE A 12 -6.12 -14.05 -4.49
CA ILE A 12 -7.09 -12.95 -4.34
C ILE A 12 -7.09 -12.46 -2.89
N ALA A 13 -7.18 -13.37 -1.93
CA ALA A 13 -7.15 -13.03 -0.50
C ALA A 13 -5.83 -12.36 -0.11
N CYS A 14 -4.72 -12.85 -0.64
CA CYS A 14 -3.40 -12.26 -0.41
C CYS A 14 -3.36 -10.82 -0.94
N GLY A 15 -3.87 -10.59 -2.15
CA GLY A 15 -3.93 -9.26 -2.73
C GLY A 15 -4.78 -8.31 -1.91
N GLU A 16 -5.94 -8.78 -1.41
CA GLU A 16 -6.79 -7.99 -0.52
C GLU A 16 -6.06 -7.60 0.76
N SER A 17 -5.30 -8.52 1.34
CA SER A 17 -4.52 -8.26 2.55
C SER A 17 -3.44 -7.23 2.30
N ILE A 18 -2.77 -7.27 1.14
CA ILE A 18 -1.75 -6.31 0.77
C ILE A 18 -2.37 -4.92 0.57
N ILE A 19 -3.55 -4.83 -0.05
CA ILE A 19 -4.26 -3.56 -0.22
C ILE A 19 -4.63 -2.97 1.14
N ALA A 20 -5.16 -3.79 2.05
CA ALA A 20 -5.49 -3.35 3.40
C ALA A 20 -4.24 -2.86 4.15
N LEU A 21 -3.12 -3.55 3.97
CA LEU A 21 -1.84 -3.14 4.56
C LEU A 21 -1.38 -1.79 4.02
N SER A 22 -1.56 -1.55 2.71
CA SER A 22 -1.19 -0.26 2.11
C SER A 22 -2.03 0.89 2.67
N GLU A 23 -3.31 0.65 2.92
CA GLU A 23 -4.20 1.65 3.52
C GLU A 23 -3.79 1.97 4.95
N SER A 24 -3.47 0.94 5.74
CA SER A 24 -2.96 1.11 7.09
C SER A 24 -1.63 1.86 7.11
N TYR A 25 -0.73 1.53 6.18
CA TYR A 25 0.55 2.21 6.01
C TYR A 25 0.34 3.70 5.72
N ASN A 26 -0.54 4.03 4.77
CA ASN A 26 -0.83 5.43 4.41
C ASN A 26 -1.41 6.20 5.61
N GLU A 27 -2.27 5.58 6.38
CA GLU A 27 -2.83 6.19 7.59
C GLU A 27 -1.75 6.50 8.62
N GLN A 28 -0.81 5.57 8.84
CA GLN A 28 0.29 5.76 9.77
C GLN A 28 1.24 6.88 9.29
N ILE A 29 1.50 6.96 8.01
CA ILE A 29 2.31 8.04 7.44
C ILE A 29 1.63 9.39 7.63
N ASN A 30 0.33 9.48 7.40
CA ASN A 30 -0.42 10.72 7.64
C ASN A 30 -0.36 11.15 9.11
N LYS A 31 -0.49 10.21 10.04
CA LYS A 31 -0.38 10.49 11.48
C LYS A 31 1.02 10.99 11.85
N LEU A 32 2.06 10.37 11.27
CA LEU A 32 3.44 10.78 11.51
C LEU A 32 3.65 12.24 11.10
N PHE A 33 3.27 12.59 9.87
CA PHE A 33 3.47 13.95 9.37
C PHE A 33 2.57 14.98 10.06
N SER A 34 1.38 14.59 10.50
CA SER A 34 0.53 15.42 11.32
C SER A 34 1.20 15.75 12.65
N SER A 35 1.82 14.77 13.30
CA SER A 35 2.56 14.97 14.55
C SER A 35 3.76 15.89 14.36
N LEU A 36 4.49 15.74 13.25
CA LEU A 36 5.63 16.60 12.92
C LEU A 36 5.17 18.04 12.66
N SER A 37 4.03 18.22 12.00
CA SER A 37 3.45 19.54 11.76
C SER A 37 3.09 20.25 13.07
N LYS A 38 2.53 19.51 14.03
CA LYS A 38 2.22 20.05 15.36
C LYS A 38 3.48 20.49 16.11
N LEU A 39 4.55 19.71 16.02
CA LEU A 39 5.82 20.04 16.63
C LEU A 39 6.36 21.37 16.09
N ASN A 40 6.28 21.58 14.78
CA ASN A 40 6.68 22.83 14.15
C ASN A 40 5.89 24.03 14.67
N LYS A 41 4.61 23.85 14.99
CA LYS A 41 3.75 24.92 15.50
C LYS A 41 3.98 25.25 16.98
N THR A 42 4.60 24.37 17.75
CA THR A 42 4.76 24.53 19.20
C THR A 42 6.07 25.20 19.61
N GLY A 43 6.76 25.87 18.68
CA GLY A 43 7.92 26.67 19.02
C GLY A 43 9.25 26.15 18.51
N TRP A 44 9.27 25.02 17.83
CA TRP A 44 10.47 24.54 17.16
C TRP A 44 10.63 25.29 15.85
N SER A 45 11.50 26.29 15.85
CA SER A 45 11.67 27.23 14.74
C SER A 45 13.15 27.52 14.48
N GLY A 46 13.40 28.24 13.40
CA GLY A 46 14.75 28.62 12.99
C GLY A 46 15.20 27.93 11.71
N ALA A 47 16.38 28.32 11.21
CA ALA A 47 16.91 27.84 9.93
C ALA A 47 17.08 26.31 9.90
N ALA A 48 17.57 25.74 10.99
CA ALA A 48 17.76 24.29 11.10
C ALA A 48 16.42 23.55 11.07
N ALA A 49 15.40 24.07 11.79
CA ALA A 49 14.05 23.50 11.78
C ALA A 49 13.42 23.57 10.40
N ASP A 50 13.54 24.72 9.72
CA ASP A 50 12.99 24.90 8.37
C ASP A 50 13.64 23.96 7.37
N SER A 51 14.96 23.77 7.45
CA SER A 51 15.69 22.83 6.60
C SER A 51 15.20 21.40 6.82
N TYR A 52 15.01 21.01 8.08
CA TYR A 52 14.55 19.68 8.42
C TYR A 52 13.11 19.43 7.94
N VAL A 53 12.22 20.41 8.10
CA VAL A 53 10.84 20.33 7.62
C VAL A 53 10.80 20.19 6.09
N SER A 54 11.65 20.95 5.38
CA SER A 54 11.74 20.85 3.92
C SER A 54 12.15 19.44 3.48
N LYS A 55 13.14 18.86 4.16
CA LYS A 55 13.60 17.50 3.88
C LYS A 55 12.49 16.49 4.16
N LEU A 56 11.78 16.62 5.27
CA LEU A 56 10.67 15.75 5.61
C LEU A 56 9.55 15.83 4.58
N SER A 57 9.27 17.02 4.04
CA SER A 57 8.27 17.18 2.99
C SER A 57 8.62 16.42 1.72
N LEU A 58 9.91 16.39 1.36
CA LEU A 58 10.39 15.59 0.23
C LEU A 58 10.27 14.09 0.53
N ASP A 59 10.64 13.68 1.74
CA ASP A 59 10.54 12.29 2.17
C ASP A 59 9.08 11.82 2.21
N ARG A 60 8.14 12.71 2.58
CA ARG A 60 6.71 12.41 2.59
C ARG A 60 6.23 11.93 1.23
N LYS A 61 6.66 12.60 0.16
CA LYS A 61 6.30 12.21 -1.20
C LYS A 61 6.76 10.80 -1.52
N LYS A 62 7.96 10.43 -1.07
CA LYS A 62 8.51 9.09 -1.24
C LYS A 62 7.71 8.04 -0.46
N PHE A 63 7.31 8.35 0.77
CA PHE A 63 6.50 7.45 1.58
C PHE A 63 5.13 7.23 0.97
N ILE A 64 4.50 8.28 0.47
CA ILE A 64 3.19 8.18 -0.21
C ILE A 64 3.32 7.34 -1.48
N ALA A 65 4.34 7.57 -2.28
CA ALA A 65 4.59 6.80 -3.50
C ALA A 65 4.82 5.32 -3.17
N PHE A 66 5.50 5.02 -2.08
CA PHE A 66 5.72 3.64 -1.64
C PHE A 66 4.40 2.95 -1.25
N GLY A 67 3.51 3.67 -0.55
CA GLY A 67 2.19 3.15 -0.20
C GLY A 67 1.35 2.82 -1.43
N ASP A 68 1.38 3.70 -2.44
CA ASP A 68 0.70 3.48 -3.72
C ASP A 68 1.28 2.26 -4.44
N TYR A 69 2.58 2.06 -4.33
CA TYR A 69 3.27 0.92 -4.92
C TYR A 69 2.81 -0.40 -4.29
N ILE A 70 2.69 -0.43 -2.96
CA ILE A 70 2.17 -1.60 -2.24
C ILE A 70 0.75 -1.94 -2.71
N LYS A 71 -0.10 -0.92 -2.83
CA LYS A 71 -1.48 -1.10 -3.29
C LYS A 71 -1.53 -1.66 -4.70
N MET A 72 -0.69 -1.17 -5.59
CA MET A 72 -0.58 -1.67 -6.96
C MET A 72 -0.20 -3.15 -6.97
N TYR A 73 0.75 -3.55 -6.14
CA TYR A 73 1.15 -4.95 -6.01
C TYR A 73 -0.01 -5.83 -5.58
N GLY A 74 -0.78 -5.37 -4.60
CA GLY A 74 -1.96 -6.10 -4.15
C GLY A 74 -2.97 -6.32 -5.28
N ARG A 75 -3.20 -5.30 -6.08
CA ARG A 75 -4.10 -5.39 -7.24
C ARG A 75 -3.59 -6.35 -8.30
N VAL A 76 -2.29 -6.35 -8.57
CA VAL A 76 -1.67 -7.27 -9.53
C VAL A 76 -1.86 -8.71 -9.05
N ILE A 77 -1.64 -8.97 -7.77
CA ILE A 77 -1.81 -10.31 -7.20
C ILE A 77 -3.27 -10.75 -7.27
N GLN A 78 -4.22 -9.85 -6.96
CA GLN A 78 -5.65 -10.16 -7.12
C GLN A 78 -6.01 -10.50 -8.56
N ASN A 79 -5.52 -9.71 -9.50
CA ASN A 79 -5.79 -9.93 -10.93
C ASN A 79 -5.20 -11.26 -11.39
N THR A 80 -4.03 -11.62 -10.89
CA THR A 80 -3.41 -12.92 -11.17
C THR A 80 -4.30 -14.04 -10.65
N GLY A 81 -4.83 -13.92 -9.43
CA GLY A 81 -5.74 -14.89 -8.85
C GLY A 81 -7.04 -15.04 -9.66
N ASN A 82 -7.60 -13.90 -10.08
CA ASN A 82 -8.80 -13.89 -10.92
C ASN A 82 -8.53 -14.59 -12.27
N ASN A 83 -7.37 -14.34 -12.87
CA ASN A 83 -6.98 -14.97 -14.13
C ASN A 83 -6.81 -16.48 -13.97
N VAL A 84 -6.19 -16.92 -12.88
CA VAL A 84 -6.04 -18.36 -12.57
C VAL A 84 -7.43 -19.00 -12.47
N ASN A 85 -8.34 -18.41 -11.70
CA ASN A 85 -9.69 -18.95 -11.52
C ASN A 85 -10.45 -19.00 -12.84
N ARG A 86 -10.32 -17.97 -13.67
CA ARG A 86 -10.99 -17.92 -14.98
C ARG A 86 -10.49 -19.01 -15.93
N ILE A 87 -9.20 -19.25 -15.96
CA ILE A 87 -8.59 -20.30 -16.78
C ILE A 87 -9.10 -21.67 -16.33
N ILE A 88 -9.14 -21.92 -15.04
CA ILE A 88 -9.61 -23.19 -14.47
C ILE A 88 -11.08 -23.41 -14.80
N THR A 89 -11.92 -22.40 -14.62
CA THR A 89 -13.35 -22.48 -14.97
C THR A 89 -13.53 -22.82 -16.43
N LYS A 90 -12.74 -22.21 -17.30
CA LYS A 90 -12.78 -22.46 -18.74
C LYS A 90 -12.37 -23.91 -19.07
N TRP A 91 -11.44 -24.47 -18.33
CA TRP A 91 -11.01 -25.87 -18.50
C TRP A 91 -12.05 -26.84 -17.97
N ASP A 92 -12.71 -26.52 -16.87
CA ASP A 92 -13.72 -27.38 -16.27
C ASP A 92 -14.99 -27.46 -17.14
N ASP A 93 -15.27 -26.44 -17.96
CA ASP A 93 -16.40 -26.43 -18.89
C ASP A 93 -16.20 -27.32 -20.11
N LYS A 94 -15.03 -27.91 -20.26
CA LYS A 94 -14.74 -28.87 -21.34
C LYS A 94 -14.89 -30.29 -20.84
#